data_91a3fbce62f34d889810596d2a9998f0
#
_entry.id   91a3fbce62f34d889810596d2a9998f0
#
_cell.length_a   1.000
_cell.length_b   1.000
_cell.length_c   1.000
_cell.angle_alpha   90.00
_cell.angle_beta   90.00
_cell.angle_gamma   90.00
#
_symmetry.space_group_name_H-M   'P 1'
#
loop_
_entity.id
_entity.type
_entity.pdbx_description
1 polymer ?
#
loop_
_entity_poly.entity_id
_entity_poly.type
_entity_poly.pdbx_seq_one_letter_code
_entity_poly.pdbx_strand_id
1 'polypeptide(L)'
;EYLGNHLSFWDTPQYEQFRIAHKIPIHGNELSEEHNPLEAGLIGAIDFHKGCYIGQEVIARLDSYDKVQKHLSLIKINTQKHVVDLELFSDGKLAGIITSAQQKNNTDFSLGMAYIHKNHSKIGTYLSTKDGEQVTVLENPLLFGEEK
;
A
#
# COMPACT_ATOMS: atom_id res chain seq x y z
N GLU A 1 4.96 33.44 12.91
CA GLU A 1 6.16 34.04 12.23
C GLU A 1 7.45 33.26 12.52
N TYR A 2 7.63 32.63 13.68
CA TYR A 2 8.89 31.97 14.06
C TYR A 2 9.15 30.63 13.33
N LEU A 3 8.10 29.92 12.90
CA LEU A 3 8.21 28.64 12.22
C LEU A 3 8.38 28.76 10.70
N GLY A 4 7.92 29.87 10.09
CA GLY A 4 7.91 30.03 8.62
C GLY A 4 9.30 30.11 7.97
N ASN A 5 10.35 30.48 8.71
CA ASN A 5 11.70 30.66 8.17
C ASN A 5 12.56 29.37 8.22
N HIS A 6 12.08 28.29 8.85
CA HIS A 6 12.81 27.03 9.04
C HIS A 6 12.08 25.81 8.52
N LEU A 7 10.87 25.96 7.97
CA LEU A 7 10.07 24.86 7.43
C LEU A 7 9.94 25.00 5.91
N SER A 8 10.32 23.98 5.19
CA SER A 8 9.93 23.81 3.79
C SER A 8 8.60 23.06 3.76
N PHE A 9 7.61 23.62 3.08
CA PHE A 9 6.34 22.96 2.86
C PHE A 9 6.41 22.15 1.58
N TRP A 10 5.94 20.92 1.63
CA TRP A 10 5.78 20.11 0.42
C TRP A 10 4.47 20.48 -0.27
N ASP A 11 4.51 20.50 -1.60
CA ASP A 11 3.30 20.51 -2.41
C ASP A 11 2.63 19.12 -2.39
N THR A 12 1.41 19.04 -2.90
CA THR A 12 0.66 17.78 -2.95
C THR A 12 1.40 16.66 -3.67
N PRO A 13 2.01 16.86 -4.85
CA PRO A 13 2.79 15.82 -5.51
C PRO A 13 4.00 15.34 -4.70
N GLN A 14 4.71 16.23 -4.01
CA GLN A 14 5.85 15.87 -3.16
C GLN A 14 5.39 15.02 -1.96
N TYR A 15 4.28 15.38 -1.33
CA TYR A 15 3.69 14.61 -0.25
C TYR A 15 3.25 13.23 -0.74
N GLU A 16 2.56 13.15 -1.90
CA GLU A 16 2.14 11.87 -2.48
C GLU A 16 3.33 10.96 -2.80
N GLN A 17 4.40 11.47 -3.39
CA GLN A 17 5.62 10.70 -3.61
C GLN A 17 6.21 10.18 -2.30
N PHE A 18 6.27 11.00 -1.27
CA PHE A 18 6.78 10.61 0.04
C PHE A 18 5.94 9.51 0.68
N ARG A 19 4.62 9.72 0.80
CA ARG A 19 3.74 8.74 1.46
C ARG A 19 3.72 7.40 0.74
N ILE A 20 3.68 7.41 -0.61
CA ILE A 20 3.72 6.18 -1.40
C ILE A 20 5.07 5.47 -1.21
N ALA A 21 6.19 6.18 -1.32
CA ALA A 21 7.51 5.59 -1.14
C ALA A 21 7.71 4.97 0.25
N HIS A 22 7.02 5.48 1.26
CA HIS A 22 7.05 4.96 2.64
C HIS A 22 5.84 4.06 2.96
N LYS A 23 5.02 3.74 1.97
CA LYS A 23 3.81 2.92 2.11
C LYS A 23 2.87 3.44 3.20
N ILE A 24 2.69 4.76 3.32
CA ILE A 24 1.79 5.38 4.29
C ILE A 24 0.37 5.38 3.72
N PRO A 25 -0.55 4.57 4.27
CA PRO A 25 -1.93 4.50 3.79
C PRO A 25 -2.74 5.72 4.23
N ILE A 26 -3.69 6.13 3.40
CA ILE A 26 -4.60 7.23 3.71
C ILE A 26 -6.06 6.80 3.58
N HIS A 27 -6.94 7.55 4.25
CA HIS A 27 -8.38 7.36 4.15
C HIS A 27 -8.88 7.64 2.71
N GLY A 28 -9.79 6.79 2.26
CA GLY A 28 -10.41 6.89 0.93
C GLY A 28 -9.64 6.13 -0.17
N ASN A 29 -8.34 5.87 0.01
CA ASN A 29 -7.54 5.07 -0.92
C ASN A 29 -7.27 3.68 -0.32
N GLU A 30 -6.34 3.60 0.64
CA GLU A 30 -5.94 2.33 1.26
C GLU A 30 -6.79 1.99 2.49
N LEU A 31 -7.23 3.02 3.24
CA LEU A 31 -8.03 2.84 4.44
C LEU A 31 -9.50 3.06 4.11
N SER A 32 -10.23 1.98 3.94
CA SER A 32 -11.66 1.96 3.64
C SER A 32 -12.34 0.80 4.39
N GLU A 33 -13.65 0.69 4.28
CA GLU A 33 -14.40 -0.45 4.85
C GLU A 33 -14.10 -1.78 4.17
N GLU A 34 -13.47 -1.77 2.99
CA GLU A 34 -13.13 -2.96 2.21
C GLU A 34 -11.84 -3.64 2.68
N HIS A 35 -11.01 -2.94 3.44
CA HIS A 35 -9.70 -3.41 3.85
C HIS A 35 -9.52 -3.31 5.37
N ASN A 36 -9.05 -4.38 5.98
CA ASN A 36 -8.76 -4.36 7.41
C ASN A 36 -7.33 -3.82 7.69
N PRO A 37 -7.06 -3.35 8.91
CA PRO A 37 -5.76 -2.78 9.27
C PRO A 37 -4.58 -3.74 9.11
N LEU A 38 -4.78 -5.06 9.24
CA LEU A 38 -3.74 -6.06 9.05
C LEU A 38 -3.35 -6.18 7.58
N GLU A 39 -4.32 -6.10 6.67
CA GLU A 39 -4.05 -6.05 5.21
C GLU A 39 -3.26 -4.81 4.83
N ALA A 40 -3.54 -3.68 5.50
CA ALA A 40 -2.81 -2.43 5.30
C ALA A 40 -1.39 -2.43 5.90
N GLY A 41 -1.02 -3.48 6.65
CA GLY A 41 0.28 -3.58 7.32
C GLY A 41 0.38 -2.71 8.58
N LEU A 42 -0.75 -2.37 9.21
CA LEU A 42 -0.83 -1.51 10.39
C LEU A 42 -0.84 -2.30 11.71
N ILE A 43 -0.23 -3.48 11.75
CA ILE A 43 -0.20 -4.31 12.96
C ILE A 43 0.40 -3.59 14.16
N GLY A 44 1.45 -2.81 13.95
CA GLY A 44 2.09 -2.00 15.00
C GLY A 44 1.22 -0.88 15.57
N ALA A 45 0.11 -0.53 14.90
CA ALA A 45 -0.87 0.45 15.38
C ALA A 45 -2.02 -0.20 16.15
N ILE A 46 -2.05 -1.54 16.26
CA ILE A 46 -3.10 -2.30 16.93
C ILE A 46 -2.63 -2.71 18.32
N ASP A 47 -3.39 -2.31 19.34
CA ASP A 47 -3.17 -2.81 20.69
C ASP A 47 -4.13 -3.96 20.99
N PHE A 48 -3.61 -5.17 21.03
CA PHE A 48 -4.37 -6.39 21.33
C PHE A 48 -4.71 -6.55 22.83
N HIS A 49 -4.09 -5.75 23.71
CA HIS A 49 -4.24 -5.84 25.16
C HIS A 49 -5.16 -4.76 25.75
N LYS A 50 -5.53 -3.74 24.95
CA LYS A 50 -6.47 -2.70 25.42
C LYS A 50 -7.90 -3.26 25.57
N GLY A 51 -8.74 -2.53 26.29
CA GLY A 51 -10.16 -2.86 26.47
C GLY A 51 -10.92 -3.05 25.16
N CYS A 52 -12.13 -3.59 25.24
CA CYS A 52 -12.97 -3.93 24.09
C CYS A 52 -13.21 -2.77 23.14
N TYR A 53 -13.13 -3.05 21.84
CA TYR A 53 -13.46 -2.12 20.76
C TYR A 53 -14.20 -2.84 19.62
N ILE A 54 -14.92 -2.10 18.79
CA ILE A 54 -15.67 -2.68 17.68
C ILE A 54 -14.69 -3.31 16.68
N GLY A 55 -14.92 -4.58 16.32
CA GLY A 55 -14.09 -5.32 15.36
C GLY A 55 -12.90 -6.06 15.98
N GLN A 56 -12.66 -5.97 17.29
CA GLN A 56 -11.54 -6.64 17.97
C GLN A 56 -11.50 -8.16 17.71
N GLU A 57 -12.65 -8.83 17.75
CA GLU A 57 -12.72 -10.26 17.50
C GLU A 57 -12.27 -10.63 16.07
N VAL A 58 -12.68 -9.84 15.09
CA VAL A 58 -12.30 -10.05 13.68
C VAL A 58 -10.79 -9.89 13.51
N ILE A 59 -10.22 -8.83 14.08
CA ILE A 59 -8.78 -8.55 14.00
C ILE A 59 -7.98 -9.63 14.70
N ALA A 60 -8.36 -10.01 15.92
CA ALA A 60 -7.69 -11.08 16.68
C ALA A 60 -7.76 -12.43 15.96
N ARG A 61 -8.88 -12.74 15.32
CA ARG A 61 -9.05 -13.97 14.52
C ARG A 61 -8.18 -13.96 13.26
N LEU A 62 -8.09 -12.85 12.55
CA LEU A 62 -7.26 -12.74 11.35
C LEU A 62 -5.78 -12.86 11.67
N ASP A 63 -5.34 -12.25 12.76
CA ASP A 63 -3.96 -12.33 13.25
C ASP A 63 -3.61 -13.75 13.69
N SER A 64 -4.42 -14.36 14.59
CA SER A 64 -4.15 -15.69 15.18
C SER A 64 -4.10 -16.82 14.16
N TYR A 65 -4.77 -16.72 13.02
CA TYR A 65 -4.87 -17.78 12.02
C TYR A 65 -4.08 -17.48 10.73
N ASP A 66 -3.28 -16.42 10.69
CA ASP A 66 -2.59 -15.96 9.44
C ASP A 66 -3.55 -15.95 8.24
N LYS A 67 -4.78 -15.44 8.47
CA LYS A 67 -5.86 -15.43 7.47
C LYS A 67 -5.91 -14.16 6.61
N VAL A 68 -4.90 -13.31 6.73
CA VAL A 68 -4.76 -12.15 5.83
C VAL A 68 -4.57 -12.66 4.41
N GLN A 69 -5.51 -12.30 3.52
CA GLN A 69 -5.54 -12.79 2.13
C GLN A 69 -4.88 -11.82 1.15
N LYS A 70 -4.81 -10.55 1.51
CA LYS A 70 -4.22 -9.48 0.70
C LYS A 70 -3.24 -8.68 1.54
N HIS A 71 -2.21 -8.15 0.92
CA HIS A 71 -1.25 -7.26 1.56
C HIS A 71 -1.11 -5.98 0.75
N LEU A 72 -1.17 -4.84 1.44
CA LEU A 72 -0.77 -3.58 0.84
C LEU A 72 0.72 -3.65 0.52
N SER A 73 1.05 -3.52 -0.75
CA SER A 73 2.40 -3.67 -1.27
C SER A 73 2.82 -2.43 -2.04
N LEU A 74 4.10 -2.05 -1.90
CA LEU A 74 4.71 -1.04 -2.75
C LEU A 74 4.97 -1.64 -4.13
N ILE A 75 4.63 -0.90 -5.18
CA ILE A 75 4.78 -1.35 -6.56
C ILE A 75 5.48 -0.31 -7.43
N LYS A 76 6.21 -0.80 -8.42
CA LYS A 76 6.71 -0.01 -9.55
C LYS A 76 5.87 -0.32 -10.78
N ILE A 77 5.44 0.70 -11.48
CA ILE A 77 4.58 0.60 -12.66
C ILE A 77 5.31 1.23 -13.83
N ASN A 78 5.56 0.48 -14.89
CA ASN A 78 6.30 0.96 -16.07
C ASN A 78 5.37 1.75 -17.01
N THR A 79 4.76 2.81 -16.49
CA THR A 79 3.92 3.72 -17.25
C THR A 79 3.83 5.10 -16.58
N GLN A 80 3.48 6.10 -17.37
CA GLN A 80 3.17 7.46 -16.91
C GLN A 80 1.65 7.75 -16.93
N LYS A 81 0.84 6.78 -17.37
CA LYS A 81 -0.61 6.93 -17.41
C LYS A 81 -1.21 6.88 -16.02
N HIS A 82 -2.43 7.36 -15.91
CA HIS A 82 -3.24 7.16 -14.70
C HIS A 82 -3.59 5.67 -14.56
N VAL A 83 -3.29 5.09 -13.42
CA VAL A 83 -3.44 3.64 -13.17
C VAL A 83 -4.11 3.32 -11.83
N VAL A 84 -4.58 4.34 -11.11
CA VAL A 84 -5.33 4.12 -9.85
C VAL A 84 -6.64 3.41 -10.19
N ASP A 85 -7.07 2.51 -9.30
CA ASP A 85 -8.25 1.64 -9.43
C ASP A 85 -8.14 0.57 -10.54
N LEU A 86 -6.97 0.42 -11.19
CA LEU A 86 -6.78 -0.66 -12.14
C LEU A 86 -6.50 -1.98 -11.45
N GLU A 87 -7.13 -3.03 -11.97
CA GLU A 87 -6.90 -4.41 -11.56
C GLU A 87 -5.53 -4.91 -12.03
N LEU A 88 -4.90 -5.71 -11.18
CA LEU A 88 -3.64 -6.40 -11.45
C LEU A 88 -3.89 -7.88 -11.69
N PHE A 89 -3.19 -8.43 -12.68
CA PHE A 89 -3.31 -9.82 -13.09
C PHE A 89 -1.96 -10.54 -13.03
N SER A 90 -2.01 -11.83 -12.68
CA SER A 90 -0.92 -12.78 -12.80
C SER A 90 -1.43 -13.99 -13.57
N ASP A 91 -0.82 -14.31 -14.70
CA ASP A 91 -1.25 -15.43 -15.56
C ASP A 91 -2.75 -15.40 -15.89
N GLY A 92 -3.29 -14.21 -16.16
CA GLY A 92 -4.71 -14.01 -16.50
C GLY A 92 -5.69 -14.10 -15.32
N LYS A 93 -5.19 -14.30 -14.09
CA LYS A 93 -6.02 -14.33 -12.88
C LYS A 93 -5.88 -13.02 -12.11
N LEU A 94 -6.97 -12.53 -11.53
CA LEU A 94 -6.98 -11.34 -10.69
C LEU A 94 -6.03 -11.56 -9.50
N ALA A 95 -5.05 -10.68 -9.38
CA ALA A 95 -4.01 -10.71 -8.35
C ALA A 95 -4.10 -9.56 -7.36
N GLY A 96 -4.73 -8.44 -7.73
CA GLY A 96 -4.83 -7.27 -6.85
C GLY A 96 -5.47 -6.07 -7.52
N ILE A 97 -5.41 -4.93 -6.81
CA ILE A 97 -5.90 -3.63 -7.28
C ILE A 97 -4.94 -2.51 -6.85
N ILE A 98 -4.69 -1.56 -7.73
CA ILE A 98 -3.86 -0.38 -7.45
C ILE A 98 -4.70 0.67 -6.73
N THR A 99 -4.26 1.11 -5.56
CA THR A 99 -4.98 2.10 -4.73
C THR A 99 -4.40 3.50 -4.84
N SER A 100 -3.11 3.61 -5.06
CA SER A 100 -2.42 4.89 -5.24
C SER A 100 -1.29 4.74 -6.23
N ALA A 101 -1.05 5.79 -7.01
CA ALA A 101 0.10 5.85 -7.90
C ALA A 101 0.52 7.30 -8.15
N GLN A 102 1.82 7.55 -8.13
CA GLN A 102 2.42 8.85 -8.44
C GLN A 102 3.62 8.65 -9.35
N GLN A 103 3.66 9.42 -10.44
CA GLN A 103 4.81 9.44 -11.31
C GLN A 103 6.03 9.95 -10.53
N LYS A 104 7.14 9.23 -10.63
CA LYS A 104 8.39 9.67 -10.07
C LYS A 104 9.05 10.69 -11.01
N ASN A 105 9.40 11.86 -10.48
CA ASN A 105 10.00 12.94 -11.25
C ASN A 105 11.21 12.45 -12.06
N ASN A 106 11.28 12.87 -13.32
CA ASN A 106 12.36 12.55 -14.28
C ASN A 106 12.56 11.05 -14.55
N THR A 107 11.51 10.24 -14.44
CA THR A 107 11.56 8.81 -14.76
C THR A 107 10.38 8.39 -15.63
N ASP A 108 10.52 7.27 -16.32
CA ASP A 108 9.48 6.66 -17.16
C ASP A 108 8.58 5.68 -16.39
N PHE A 109 8.64 5.72 -15.06
CA PHE A 109 7.83 4.85 -14.21
C PHE A 109 7.12 5.63 -13.10
N SER A 110 6.06 5.04 -12.59
CA SER A 110 5.35 5.48 -11.39
C SER A 110 5.66 4.56 -10.21
N LEU A 111 5.68 5.11 -9.00
CA LEU A 111 5.53 4.34 -7.77
C LEU A 111 4.07 4.31 -7.38
N GLY A 112 3.63 3.20 -6.80
CA GLY A 112 2.26 3.05 -6.36
C GLY A 112 2.14 2.11 -5.17
N MET A 113 0.94 2.03 -4.64
CA MET A 113 0.52 1.04 -3.66
C MET A 113 -0.63 0.23 -4.24
N ALA A 114 -0.66 -1.06 -3.91
CA ALA A 114 -1.70 -1.97 -4.36
C ALA A 114 -2.00 -2.99 -3.27
N TYR A 115 -3.26 -3.36 -3.11
CA TYR A 115 -3.63 -4.57 -2.39
C TYR A 115 -3.43 -5.77 -3.32
N ILE A 116 -2.52 -6.65 -2.94
CA ILE A 116 -2.12 -7.82 -3.74
C ILE A 116 -2.41 -9.08 -2.93
N HIS A 117 -3.01 -10.09 -3.57
CA HIS A 117 -3.23 -11.38 -2.96
C HIS A 117 -1.93 -11.99 -2.44
N LYS A 118 -1.96 -12.59 -1.26
CA LYS A 118 -0.84 -13.21 -0.52
C LYS A 118 0.09 -14.03 -1.43
N ASN A 119 -0.46 -14.79 -2.35
CA ASN A 119 0.31 -15.66 -3.26
C ASN A 119 1.15 -14.89 -4.30
N HIS A 120 0.85 -13.62 -4.54
CA HIS A 120 1.47 -12.77 -5.54
C HIS A 120 2.19 -11.55 -4.94
N SER A 121 2.22 -11.40 -3.60
CA SER A 121 2.78 -10.23 -2.91
C SER A 121 4.28 -10.33 -2.61
N LYS A 122 4.97 -11.37 -3.10
CA LYS A 122 6.42 -11.52 -2.92
C LYS A 122 7.18 -10.45 -3.71
N ILE A 123 8.26 -9.95 -3.12
CA ILE A 123 9.18 -8.99 -3.75
C ILE A 123 9.68 -9.57 -5.07
N GLY A 124 9.71 -8.72 -6.11
CA GLY A 124 10.12 -9.09 -7.46
C GLY A 124 9.05 -9.81 -8.28
N THR A 125 7.86 -10.05 -7.74
CA THR A 125 6.75 -10.61 -8.53
C THR A 125 6.34 -9.63 -9.63
N TYR A 126 6.16 -10.16 -10.84
CA TYR A 126 5.67 -9.43 -11.99
C TYR A 126 4.18 -9.63 -12.15
N LEU A 127 3.48 -8.53 -12.31
CA LEU A 127 2.05 -8.45 -12.57
C LEU A 127 1.80 -7.57 -13.79
N SER A 128 0.60 -7.58 -14.32
CA SER A 128 0.20 -6.70 -15.43
C SER A 128 -1.18 -6.12 -15.18
N THR A 129 -1.42 -4.94 -15.71
CA THR A 129 -2.79 -4.42 -15.85
C THR A 129 -3.47 -5.09 -17.05
N LYS A 130 -4.78 -4.91 -17.18
CA LYS A 130 -5.54 -5.39 -18.35
C LYS A 130 -5.02 -4.81 -19.67
N ASP A 131 -4.48 -3.60 -19.64
CA ASP A 131 -3.92 -2.90 -20.80
C ASP A 131 -2.47 -3.29 -21.10
N GLY A 132 -1.89 -4.22 -20.31
CA GLY A 132 -0.53 -4.74 -20.51
C GLY A 132 0.57 -3.93 -19.86
N GLU A 133 0.27 -2.93 -19.03
CA GLU A 133 1.28 -2.19 -18.27
C GLU A 133 1.94 -3.12 -17.26
N GLN A 134 3.27 -3.16 -17.25
CA GLN A 134 4.04 -4.02 -16.36
C GLN A 134 4.15 -3.43 -14.96
N VAL A 135 3.91 -4.27 -13.97
CA VAL A 135 3.98 -3.92 -12.55
C VAL A 135 4.90 -4.88 -11.82
N THR A 136 5.77 -4.34 -10.98
CA THR A 136 6.71 -5.13 -10.16
C THR A 136 6.46 -4.83 -8.69
N VAL A 137 6.32 -5.86 -7.89
CA VAL A 137 6.23 -5.74 -6.42
C VAL A 137 7.60 -5.41 -5.87
N LEU A 138 7.68 -4.31 -5.11
CA LEU A 138 8.90 -3.83 -4.49
C LEU A 138 9.00 -4.29 -3.03
N GLU A 139 10.17 -4.09 -2.43
CA GLU A 139 10.36 -4.24 -1.00
C GLU A 139 9.52 -3.19 -0.26
N ASN A 140 8.75 -3.65 0.74
CA ASN A 140 7.97 -2.76 1.56
C ASN A 140 8.87 -2.11 2.61
N PRO A 141 8.87 -0.77 2.75
CA PRO A 141 9.49 -0.14 3.90
C PRO A 141 8.75 -0.59 5.17
N LEU A 142 9.50 -0.80 6.25
CA LEU A 142 8.91 -1.12 7.54
C LEU A 142 8.09 0.07 8.03
N LEU A 143 6.80 -0.14 8.26
CA LEU A 143 5.94 0.80 8.95
C LEU A 143 5.96 0.48 10.44
N PHE A 144 6.29 1.49 11.25
CA PHE A 144 6.15 1.43 12.71
C PHE A 144 6.89 0.26 13.41
N GLY A 145 8.18 0.05 13.08
CA GLY A 145 9.05 -0.77 13.92
C GLY A 145 8.53 -2.21 14.09
N GLU A 146 8.33 -2.94 13.03
CA GLU A 146 8.23 -4.39 13.08
C GLU A 146 9.60 -4.95 13.50
N GLU A 147 9.91 -4.89 14.78
CA GLU A 147 10.90 -5.77 15.37
C GLU A 147 10.24 -7.15 15.52
N LYS A 148 10.87 -8.13 14.89
CA LYS A 148 10.53 -9.55 15.05
C LYS A 148 10.83 -10.02 16.46
#